data_fa3432eebb0c48b56dd4d94a23bccefe
#
_entry.id   fa3432eebb0c48b56dd4d94a23bccefe
#
_cell.length_a   1.000
_cell.length_b   1.000
_cell.length_c   1.000
_cell.angle_alpha   90.00
_cell.angle_beta   90.00
_cell.angle_gamma   90.00
#
_symmetry.space_group_name_H-M   'P 1'
#
loop_
_entity.id
_entity.type
_entity.pdbx_description
1 polymer ?
#
loop_
_entity_poly.entity_id
_entity_poly.type
_entity_poly.pdbx_seq_one_letter_code
_entity_poly.pdbx_strand_id
1 'polypeptide(L)'
;MHETVYVADCALGRGVFSAREFAPGERILEFTGPIITLAEAIAKGDAEANPLQFDDHHYLDLQPPAVFLNHSCTPNTGVATDFWLVALREIPAGEELRFDYSTTMHENRWTMACRCGASNCRGLVADFRLLPLECRQHYLRLGIVQPFIVRALNGAQD
;
A
#
# COMPACT_ATOMS: atom_id res chain seq x y z
N MET A 1 13.57 12.22 19.33
CA MET A 1 12.92 11.22 18.45
C MET A 1 13.55 11.28 17.08
N HIS A 2 13.99 10.15 16.59
CA HIS A 2 14.51 10.07 15.23
C HIS A 2 13.36 9.84 14.27
N GLU A 3 13.16 10.77 13.37
CA GLU A 3 12.19 10.57 12.31
C GLU A 3 12.67 9.47 11.37
N THR A 4 11.79 8.53 11.03
CA THR A 4 12.13 7.46 10.09
C THR A 4 11.89 7.88 8.65
N VAL A 5 10.99 8.83 8.43
CA VAL A 5 10.59 9.29 7.09
C VAL A 5 10.38 10.80 7.06
N TYR A 6 10.33 11.35 5.85
CA TYR A 6 9.90 12.72 5.62
C TYR A 6 9.06 12.79 4.34
N VAL A 7 8.22 13.82 4.23
CA VAL A 7 7.36 14.07 3.08
C VAL A 7 8.01 15.16 2.22
N ALA A 8 8.04 14.93 0.91
CA ALA A 8 8.61 15.88 -0.05
C ALA A 8 7.89 15.80 -1.40
N ASP A 9 8.11 16.79 -2.24
CA ASP A 9 7.58 16.79 -3.60
C ASP A 9 8.32 15.74 -4.46
N CYS A 10 7.57 15.11 -5.35
CA CYS A 10 8.10 14.11 -6.28
C CYS A 10 7.33 14.16 -7.60
N ALA A 11 7.69 13.29 -8.55
CA ALA A 11 7.06 13.25 -9.87
C ALA A 11 5.55 12.96 -9.83
N LEU A 12 5.07 12.30 -8.78
CA LEU A 12 3.65 11.93 -8.59
C LEU A 12 2.89 12.91 -7.68
N GLY A 13 3.47 14.06 -7.36
CA GLY A 13 2.94 15.04 -6.43
C GLY A 13 3.75 15.06 -5.14
N ARG A 14 3.19 14.57 -4.03
CA ARG A 14 3.92 14.41 -2.78
C ARG A 14 4.21 12.94 -2.54
N GLY A 15 5.35 12.66 -1.93
CA GLY A 15 5.77 11.31 -1.59
C GLY A 15 6.40 11.23 -0.22
N VAL A 16 6.63 10.00 0.24
CA VAL A 16 7.29 9.71 1.51
C VAL A 16 8.68 9.16 1.21
N PHE A 17 9.68 9.71 1.88
CA PHE A 17 11.08 9.36 1.65
C PHE A 17 11.70 8.84 2.94
N SER A 18 12.65 7.91 2.78
CA SER A 18 13.41 7.38 3.91
C SER A 18 14.34 8.44 4.49
N ALA A 19 14.26 8.67 5.80
CA ALA A 19 15.13 9.62 6.50
C ALA A 19 16.46 8.96 6.93
N ARG A 20 16.54 7.64 6.85
CA ARG A 20 17.73 6.84 7.13
C ARG A 20 17.72 5.57 6.31
N GLU A 21 18.79 4.79 6.38
CA GLU A 21 18.85 3.48 5.76
C GLU A 21 17.97 2.46 6.50
N PHE A 22 17.33 1.55 5.76
CA PHE A 22 16.54 0.44 6.30
C PHE A 22 17.05 -0.88 5.75
N ALA A 23 17.10 -1.89 6.62
CA ALA A 23 17.40 -3.27 6.24
C ALA A 23 16.13 -3.99 5.80
N PRO A 24 16.24 -5.08 4.99
CA PRO A 24 15.08 -5.89 4.61
C PRO A 24 14.32 -6.38 5.85
N GLY A 25 12.99 -6.26 5.83
CA GLY A 25 12.11 -6.66 6.94
C GLY A 25 11.98 -5.65 8.06
N GLU A 26 12.74 -4.57 8.03
CA GLU A 26 12.69 -3.56 9.08
C GLU A 26 11.39 -2.76 9.01
N ARG A 27 10.80 -2.48 10.18
CA ARG A 27 9.61 -1.63 10.29
C ARG A 27 9.97 -0.17 10.10
N ILE A 28 9.16 0.53 9.34
CA ILE A 28 9.42 1.91 8.94
C ILE A 28 8.45 2.88 9.63
N LEU A 29 7.15 2.68 9.44
CA LEU A 29 6.12 3.50 10.06
C LEU A 29 4.85 2.69 10.27
N GLU A 30 4.03 3.11 11.22
CA GLU A 30 2.73 2.52 11.48
C GLU A 30 1.64 3.28 10.74
N PHE A 31 0.72 2.55 10.12
CA PHE A 31 -0.46 3.15 9.51
C PHE A 31 -1.49 3.42 10.61
N THR A 32 -1.87 4.67 10.77
CA THR A 32 -2.81 5.10 11.80
C THR A 32 -3.91 5.97 11.21
N GLY A 33 -5.03 6.05 11.91
CA GLY A 33 -6.15 6.89 11.56
C GLY A 33 -7.46 6.32 12.07
N PRO A 34 -8.56 7.06 11.97
CA PRO A 34 -9.88 6.55 12.33
C PRO A 34 -10.33 5.46 11.35
N ILE A 35 -11.11 4.53 11.87
CA ILE A 35 -11.75 3.50 11.05
C ILE A 35 -13.06 4.07 10.53
N ILE A 36 -13.25 4.03 9.22
CA ILE A 36 -14.44 4.57 8.54
C ILE A 36 -15.08 3.50 7.66
N THR A 37 -16.34 3.72 7.30
CA THR A 37 -17.08 2.84 6.40
C THR A 37 -16.77 3.15 4.93
N LEU A 38 -17.18 2.25 4.03
CA LEU A 38 -17.09 2.51 2.59
C LEU A 38 -17.86 3.79 2.21
N ALA A 39 -19.05 3.99 2.77
CA ALA A 39 -19.86 5.17 2.48
C ALA A 39 -19.13 6.46 2.89
N GLU A 40 -18.48 6.46 4.04
CA GLU A 40 -17.68 7.59 4.51
C GLU A 40 -16.45 7.82 3.63
N ALA A 41 -15.80 6.74 3.17
CA ALA A 41 -14.68 6.83 2.24
C ALA A 41 -15.11 7.46 0.91
N ILE A 42 -16.23 7.01 0.36
CA ILE A 42 -16.80 7.55 -0.89
C ILE A 42 -17.17 9.03 -0.73
N ALA A 43 -17.71 9.41 0.42
CA ALA A 43 -18.11 10.79 0.71
C ALA A 43 -16.92 11.78 0.70
N LYS A 44 -15.68 11.29 0.75
CA LYS A 44 -14.49 12.14 0.65
C LYS A 44 -14.26 12.71 -0.76
N GLY A 45 -15.01 12.25 -1.77
CA GLY A 45 -14.88 12.73 -3.14
C GLY A 45 -13.51 12.43 -3.73
N ASP A 46 -12.77 13.47 -4.11
CA ASP A 46 -11.43 13.30 -4.72
C ASP A 46 -10.42 12.62 -3.80
N ALA A 47 -10.68 12.61 -2.49
CA ALA A 47 -9.81 11.97 -1.50
C ALA A 47 -10.24 10.54 -1.17
N GLU A 48 -11.18 9.93 -1.90
CA GLU A 48 -11.66 8.57 -1.62
C GLU A 48 -10.57 7.49 -1.74
N ALA A 49 -9.49 7.79 -2.44
CA ALA A 49 -8.36 6.88 -2.57
C ALA A 49 -7.39 6.92 -1.37
N ASN A 50 -7.52 7.90 -0.47
CA ASN A 50 -6.63 8.04 0.67
C ASN A 50 -6.85 6.99 1.77
N PRO A 51 -8.11 6.57 2.09
CA PRO A 51 -8.32 5.50 3.04
C PRO A 51 -7.80 4.15 2.52
N LEU A 52 -7.23 3.37 3.43
CA LEU A 52 -6.71 2.03 3.14
C LEU A 52 -7.70 0.99 3.61
N GLN A 53 -8.14 0.12 2.71
CA GLN A 53 -9.08 -0.95 3.05
C GLN A 53 -8.45 -1.93 4.05
N PHE A 54 -9.16 -2.25 5.14
CA PHE A 54 -8.64 -3.19 6.12
C PHE A 54 -9.58 -4.38 6.39
N ASP A 55 -10.85 -4.29 5.97
CA ASP A 55 -11.75 -5.45 5.86
C ASP A 55 -12.81 -5.17 4.78
N ASP A 56 -13.77 -6.07 4.62
CA ASP A 56 -14.79 -5.96 3.56
C ASP A 56 -15.68 -4.72 3.68
N HIS A 57 -15.75 -4.10 4.85
CA HIS A 57 -16.69 -3.03 5.14
C HIS A 57 -16.05 -1.76 5.70
N HIS A 58 -14.76 -1.81 6.03
CA HIS A 58 -14.07 -0.75 6.75
C HIS A 58 -12.77 -0.34 6.10
N TYR A 59 -12.42 0.92 6.29
CA TYR A 59 -11.19 1.53 5.81
C TYR A 59 -10.50 2.24 6.96
N LEU A 60 -9.19 2.30 6.90
CA LEU A 60 -8.37 3.11 7.79
C LEU A 60 -8.14 4.45 7.09
N ASP A 61 -8.65 5.53 7.66
CA ASP A 61 -8.49 6.87 7.10
C ASP A 61 -7.09 7.39 7.43
N LEU A 62 -6.15 7.12 6.53
CA LEU A 62 -4.73 7.31 6.77
C LEU A 62 -4.39 8.75 7.12
N GLN A 63 -3.59 8.90 8.17
CA GLN A 63 -3.02 10.17 8.60
C GLN A 63 -1.62 10.37 8.01
N PRO A 64 -1.14 11.63 7.92
CA PRO A 64 0.25 11.85 7.52
C PRO A 64 1.23 11.16 8.49
N PRO A 65 2.38 10.65 8.01
CA PRO A 65 2.86 10.73 6.65
C PRO A 65 2.32 9.64 5.71
N ALA A 66 1.70 8.58 6.24
CA ALA A 66 1.32 7.38 5.48
C ALA A 66 0.39 7.70 4.29
N VAL A 67 -0.50 8.70 4.44
CA VAL A 67 -1.44 9.08 3.38
C VAL A 67 -0.73 9.56 2.10
N PHE A 68 0.53 9.96 2.19
CA PHE A 68 1.31 10.43 1.04
C PHE A 68 2.13 9.35 0.36
N LEU A 69 2.07 8.10 0.84
CA LEU A 69 2.77 6.99 0.17
C LEU A 69 2.18 6.76 -1.22
N ASN A 70 3.04 6.74 -2.22
CA ASN A 70 2.66 6.46 -3.59
C ASN A 70 2.72 4.97 -3.91
N HIS A 71 2.10 4.59 -5.02
CA HIS A 71 2.11 3.22 -5.53
C HIS A 71 3.34 2.94 -6.40
N SER A 72 3.81 1.70 -6.38
CA SER A 72 4.71 1.16 -7.41
C SER A 72 4.35 -0.30 -7.72
N CYS A 73 4.44 -0.67 -9.00
CA CYS A 73 4.35 -2.06 -9.43
C CYS A 73 5.61 -2.85 -9.11
N THR A 74 6.69 -2.16 -8.73
CA THR A 74 7.94 -2.76 -8.19
C THR A 74 8.25 -2.10 -6.86
N PRO A 75 7.48 -2.43 -5.80
CA PRO A 75 7.59 -1.73 -4.53
C PRO A 75 8.87 -2.05 -3.78
N ASN A 76 9.37 -1.07 -3.00
CA ASN A 76 10.46 -1.28 -2.06
C ASN A 76 9.96 -1.50 -0.64
N THR A 77 8.66 -1.33 -0.42
CA THR A 77 8.00 -1.53 0.88
C THR A 77 6.72 -2.33 0.71
N GLY A 78 6.21 -2.87 1.80
CA GLY A 78 4.93 -3.54 1.85
C GLY A 78 4.22 -3.29 3.17
N VAL A 79 2.91 -3.48 3.19
CA VAL A 79 2.09 -3.32 4.39
C VAL A 79 1.95 -4.69 5.06
N ALA A 80 2.56 -4.85 6.22
CA ALA A 80 2.45 -6.07 7.00
C ALA A 80 1.04 -6.22 7.59
N THR A 81 0.73 -7.42 8.08
CA THR A 81 -0.63 -7.76 8.55
C THR A 81 -1.07 -6.98 9.78
N ASP A 82 -0.15 -6.33 10.46
CA ASP A 82 -0.41 -5.48 11.63
C ASP A 82 -0.39 -3.97 11.28
N PHE A 83 -0.48 -3.64 9.98
CA PHE A 83 -0.51 -2.26 9.48
C PHE A 83 0.77 -1.47 9.73
N TRP A 84 1.91 -2.16 9.78
CA TRP A 84 3.21 -1.53 9.68
C TRP A 84 3.74 -1.61 8.25
N LEU A 85 4.29 -0.50 7.78
CA LEU A 85 5.07 -0.48 6.54
C LEU A 85 6.44 -1.09 6.83
N VAL A 86 6.83 -2.09 6.04
CA VAL A 86 8.12 -2.79 6.20
C VAL A 86 8.94 -2.69 4.92
N ALA A 87 10.26 -2.67 5.06
CA ALA A 87 11.17 -2.70 3.92
C ALA A 87 11.19 -4.09 3.28
N LEU A 88 11.08 -4.15 1.96
CA LEU A 88 11.17 -5.42 1.22
C LEU A 88 12.58 -5.72 0.74
N ARG A 89 13.46 -4.74 0.78
CA ARG A 89 14.88 -4.83 0.47
C ARG A 89 15.63 -3.78 1.27
N GLU A 90 16.92 -3.73 1.09
CA GLU A 90 17.72 -2.63 1.62
C GLU A 90 17.31 -1.32 0.94
N ILE A 91 17.04 -0.28 1.73
CA ILE A 91 16.59 1.03 1.25
C ILE A 91 17.57 2.08 1.76
N PRO A 92 18.31 2.76 0.87
CA PRO A 92 19.20 3.84 1.30
C PRO A 92 18.41 5.07 1.76
N ALA A 93 19.03 5.91 2.59
CA ALA A 93 18.45 7.19 2.98
C ALA A 93 18.17 8.04 1.74
N GLY A 94 17.03 8.73 1.73
CA GLY A 94 16.62 9.62 0.65
C GLY A 94 15.86 8.94 -0.49
N GLU A 95 15.63 7.62 -0.41
CA GLU A 95 14.84 6.92 -1.43
C GLU A 95 13.35 7.08 -1.15
N GLU A 96 12.54 7.27 -2.20
CA GLU A 96 11.08 7.31 -2.05
C GLU A 96 10.56 5.93 -1.68
N LEU A 97 9.69 5.88 -0.65
CA LEU A 97 9.03 4.68 -0.19
C LEU A 97 7.71 4.51 -0.93
N ARG A 98 7.51 3.37 -1.56
CA ARG A 98 6.28 3.04 -2.29
C ARG A 98 5.86 1.62 -2.02
N PHE A 99 4.57 1.39 -1.93
CA PHE A 99 4.03 0.03 -1.84
C PHE A 99 3.06 -0.23 -2.99
N ASP A 100 2.78 -1.49 -3.27
CA ASP A 100 1.79 -1.86 -4.29
C ASP A 100 0.40 -1.79 -3.66
N TYR A 101 -0.38 -0.83 -4.07
CA TYR A 101 -1.74 -0.59 -3.54
C TYR A 101 -2.63 -1.83 -3.65
N SER A 102 -2.41 -2.67 -4.67
CA SER A 102 -3.22 -3.87 -4.88
C SER A 102 -3.11 -4.86 -3.72
N THR A 103 -2.02 -4.84 -2.94
CA THR A 103 -1.84 -5.74 -1.78
C THR A 103 -2.83 -5.47 -0.64
N THR A 104 -3.51 -4.34 -0.67
CA THR A 104 -4.49 -3.94 0.34
C THR A 104 -5.90 -3.80 -0.23
N MET A 105 -6.13 -4.18 -1.48
CA MET A 105 -7.40 -3.93 -2.17
C MET A 105 -8.18 -5.21 -2.48
N HIS A 106 -9.42 -5.23 -2.03
CA HIS A 106 -10.41 -6.26 -2.36
C HIS A 106 -11.80 -5.65 -2.30
N GLU A 107 -12.13 -4.77 -3.25
CA GLU A 107 -13.38 -4.02 -3.20
C GLU A 107 -14.18 -4.07 -4.50
N ASN A 108 -13.59 -4.55 -5.59
CA ASN A 108 -14.23 -4.67 -6.90
C ASN A 108 -14.86 -3.33 -7.37
N ARG A 109 -14.17 -2.23 -7.16
CA ARG A 109 -14.74 -0.91 -7.34
C ARG A 109 -13.75 0.12 -7.85
N TRP A 110 -12.82 0.56 -6.99
CA TRP A 110 -11.88 1.62 -7.32
C TRP A 110 -10.70 1.10 -8.13
N THR A 111 -10.33 1.86 -9.15
CA THR A 111 -9.11 1.62 -9.93
C THR A 111 -8.40 2.94 -10.20
N MET A 112 -7.13 2.86 -10.55
CA MET A 112 -6.31 4.02 -10.85
C MET A 112 -5.37 3.71 -12.01
N ALA A 113 -5.25 4.64 -12.95
CA ALA A 113 -4.21 4.54 -13.99
C ALA A 113 -2.84 4.61 -13.31
N CYS A 114 -1.95 3.68 -13.64
CA CYS A 114 -0.64 3.60 -13.02
C CYS A 114 0.41 4.34 -13.86
N ARG A 115 1.20 5.18 -13.20
CA ARG A 115 2.31 5.93 -13.79
C ARG A 115 3.55 5.80 -12.89
N CYS A 116 3.76 4.59 -12.33
CA CYS A 116 4.86 4.38 -11.37
C CYS A 116 6.25 4.43 -12.01
N GLY A 117 6.35 4.33 -13.33
CA GLY A 117 7.62 4.37 -14.04
C GLY A 117 8.42 3.07 -14.02
N ALA A 118 7.90 2.00 -13.40
CA ALA A 118 8.58 0.71 -13.38
C ALA A 118 8.54 0.05 -14.76
N SER A 119 9.57 -0.74 -15.09
CA SER A 119 9.61 -1.49 -16.36
C SER A 119 8.49 -2.51 -16.49
N ASN A 120 8.01 -3.04 -15.37
CA ASN A 120 6.88 -3.98 -15.28
C ASN A 120 5.57 -3.30 -14.88
N CYS A 121 5.43 -1.99 -15.11
CA CYS A 121 4.22 -1.24 -14.78
C CYS A 121 3.01 -1.90 -15.44
N ARG A 122 1.97 -2.18 -14.63
CA ARG A 122 0.77 -2.84 -15.11
C ARG A 122 -0.23 -1.91 -15.81
N GLY A 123 0.02 -0.60 -15.75
CA GLY A 123 -0.85 0.41 -16.37
C GLY A 123 -2.13 0.70 -15.59
N LEU A 124 -2.56 -0.21 -14.73
CA LEU A 124 -3.77 -0.07 -13.93
C LEU A 124 -3.54 -0.66 -12.54
N VAL A 125 -3.96 0.07 -11.52
CA VAL A 125 -4.03 -0.43 -10.14
C VAL A 125 -5.47 -0.87 -9.87
N ALA A 126 -5.64 -2.12 -9.45
CA ALA A 126 -6.93 -2.73 -9.16
C ALA A 126 -6.76 -3.77 -8.04
N ASP A 127 -7.83 -4.50 -7.73
CA ASP A 127 -7.84 -5.49 -6.66
C ASP A 127 -6.70 -6.52 -6.77
N PHE A 128 -6.25 -7.00 -5.62
CA PHE A 128 -5.20 -8.02 -5.52
C PHE A 128 -5.48 -9.26 -6.39
N ARG A 129 -6.73 -9.72 -6.41
CA ARG A 129 -7.13 -10.91 -7.19
C ARG A 129 -6.85 -10.79 -8.69
N LEU A 130 -6.71 -9.56 -9.20
CA LEU A 130 -6.46 -9.28 -10.62
C LEU A 130 -4.98 -9.20 -10.96
N LEU A 131 -4.10 -9.30 -9.98
CA LEU A 131 -2.66 -9.34 -10.24
C LEU A 131 -2.28 -10.65 -10.95
N PRO A 132 -1.20 -10.65 -11.76
CA PRO A 132 -0.65 -11.88 -12.31
C PRO A 132 -0.35 -12.90 -11.20
N LEU A 133 -0.55 -14.18 -11.49
CA LEU A 133 -0.40 -15.24 -10.50
C LEU A 133 0.97 -15.21 -9.80
N GLU A 134 2.03 -15.05 -10.58
CA GLU A 134 3.39 -15.00 -10.02
C GLU A 134 3.57 -13.84 -9.04
N CYS A 135 2.98 -12.69 -9.36
CA CYS A 135 3.00 -11.51 -8.53
C CYS A 135 2.26 -11.75 -7.21
N ARG A 136 1.05 -12.34 -7.30
CA ARG A 136 0.27 -12.68 -6.10
C ARG A 136 1.02 -13.65 -5.19
N GLN A 137 1.60 -14.70 -5.76
CA GLN A 137 2.38 -15.69 -5.00
C GLN A 137 3.59 -15.05 -4.32
N HIS A 138 4.27 -14.16 -5.01
CA HIS A 138 5.43 -13.44 -4.45
C HIS A 138 5.01 -12.61 -3.23
N TYR A 139 3.95 -11.82 -3.35
CA TYR A 139 3.47 -10.98 -2.24
C TYR A 139 2.95 -11.81 -1.06
N LEU A 140 2.30 -12.93 -1.33
CA LEU A 140 1.86 -13.85 -0.27
C LEU A 140 3.05 -14.42 0.50
N ARG A 141 4.12 -14.79 -0.19
CA ARG A 141 5.36 -15.29 0.45
C ARG A 141 6.03 -14.20 1.31
N LEU A 142 5.93 -12.94 0.90
CA LEU A 142 6.48 -11.83 1.66
C LEU A 142 5.67 -11.44 2.90
N GLY A 143 4.44 -11.96 3.03
CA GLY A 143 3.58 -11.65 4.16
C GLY A 143 3.00 -10.24 4.16
N ILE A 144 2.86 -9.64 2.98
CA ILE A 144 2.38 -8.25 2.82
C ILE A 144 1.00 -8.17 2.18
N VAL A 145 0.24 -9.25 2.20
CA VAL A 145 -1.16 -9.26 1.75
C VAL A 145 -2.06 -9.28 2.97
N GLN A 146 -3.05 -8.41 3.01
CA GLN A 146 -3.90 -8.27 4.19
C GLN A 146 -4.71 -9.55 4.46
N PRO A 147 -4.90 -9.93 5.72
CA PRO A 147 -5.55 -11.20 6.08
C PRO A 147 -6.95 -11.37 5.50
N PHE A 148 -7.74 -10.29 5.43
CA PHE A 148 -9.10 -10.38 4.90
C PHE A 148 -9.09 -10.75 3.41
N ILE A 149 -8.08 -10.31 2.66
CA ILE A 149 -7.89 -10.66 1.24
C ILE A 149 -7.55 -12.15 1.12
N VAL A 150 -6.63 -12.64 1.93
CA VAL A 150 -6.24 -14.05 1.93
C VAL A 150 -7.44 -14.94 2.24
N ARG A 151 -8.25 -14.56 3.23
CA ARG A 151 -9.48 -15.31 3.58
C ARG A 151 -10.48 -15.30 2.42
N ALA A 152 -10.67 -14.16 1.77
CA ALA A 152 -11.59 -14.03 0.65
C ALA A 152 -11.19 -14.92 -0.54
N LEU A 153 -9.89 -14.97 -0.84
CA LEU A 153 -9.36 -15.81 -1.92
C LEU A 153 -9.48 -17.30 -1.60
N ASN A 154 -9.27 -17.69 -0.35
CA ASN A 154 -9.40 -19.08 0.07
C ASN A 154 -10.88 -19.51 0.08
N GLY A 155 -11.79 -18.65 0.53
CA GLY A 155 -13.23 -18.91 0.51
C GLY A 155 -13.80 -19.03 -0.91
N ALA A 156 -13.26 -18.31 -1.86
CA ALA A 156 -13.70 -18.34 -3.24
C ALA A 156 -13.36 -19.65 -3.98
N GLN A 157 -12.55 -20.51 -3.37
CA GLN A 157 -12.13 -21.80 -3.92
C GLN A 157 -13.03 -22.96 -3.48
N ASP A 158 -13.93 -22.71 -2.55
CA ASP A 158 -14.84 -23.74 -2.00
C ASP A 158 -16.11 -23.94 -2.85
#